data_bb5a1d56ec515d5de4ec4e060c0e4a58
#
_entry.id   bb5a1d56ec515d5de4ec4e060c0e4a58
#
_cell.length_a   1.000
_cell.length_b   1.000
_cell.length_c   1.000
_cell.angle_alpha   90.00
_cell.angle_beta   90.00
_cell.angle_gamma   90.00
#
_symmetry.space_group_name_H-M   'P 1'
#
loop_
_entity.id
_entity.type
_entity.pdbx_description
1 polymer ?
#
loop_
_entity_poly.entity_id
_entity_poly.type
_entity_poly.pdbx_seq_one_letter_code
_entity_poly.pdbx_strand_id
1 'polypeptide(L)'
;MIIDAHSHLQDQRLCEKVGLELPPSMLNPDALVEEQLESGIDLSIISGPRVMDFAVENGSMNPVEVATEYNDFVTELMLNHQSSFAGLGIAYPFADDLMLREMERAVKELGLRGFVISPTCEGEFIDSPKALPFF
;
A
#
# COMPACT_ATOMS: atom_id res chain seq x y z
N MET A 1 -10.87 20.99 -9.04
CA MET A 1 -10.08 19.76 -8.81
C MET A 1 -10.89 18.84 -7.92
N ILE A 2 -11.18 17.64 -8.39
CA ILE A 2 -11.89 16.57 -7.66
C ILE A 2 -10.86 15.50 -7.32
N ILE A 3 -10.75 15.15 -6.04
CA ILE A 3 -9.81 14.15 -5.54
C ILE A 3 -10.61 12.98 -4.96
N ASP A 4 -10.37 11.78 -5.49
CA ASP A 4 -10.78 10.56 -4.84
C ASP A 4 -9.74 10.21 -3.76
N ALA A 5 -10.14 10.32 -2.50
CA ALA A 5 -9.24 10.16 -1.36
C ALA A 5 -9.02 8.69 -0.96
N HIS A 6 -9.66 7.73 -1.61
CA HIS A 6 -9.60 6.32 -1.22
C HIS A 6 -9.80 5.36 -2.39
N SER A 7 -8.73 5.10 -3.12
CA SER A 7 -8.70 4.10 -4.18
C SER A 7 -7.67 3.01 -3.89
N HIS A 8 -7.93 1.82 -4.42
CA HIS A 8 -7.05 0.67 -4.20
C HIS A 8 -6.48 0.14 -5.51
N LEU A 9 -5.16 0.08 -5.58
CA LEU A 9 -4.43 -0.72 -6.56
C LEU A 9 -3.41 -1.60 -5.84
N GLN A 10 -3.26 -2.82 -6.35
CA GLN A 10 -2.32 -3.80 -5.84
C GLN A 10 -1.33 -4.21 -6.93
N ASP A 11 -0.10 -4.50 -6.54
CA ASP A 11 0.87 -5.11 -7.44
C ASP A 11 0.47 -6.57 -7.71
N GLN A 12 0.19 -6.89 -8.98
CA GLN A 12 -0.17 -8.23 -9.40
C GLN A 12 0.91 -9.26 -9.03
N ARG A 13 2.20 -8.92 -9.22
CA ARG A 13 3.32 -9.83 -8.93
C ARG A 13 3.41 -10.15 -7.44
N LEU A 14 3.24 -9.12 -6.61
CA LEU A 14 3.24 -9.29 -5.15
C LEU A 14 2.03 -10.11 -4.70
N CYS A 15 0.84 -9.86 -5.26
CA CYS A 15 -0.35 -10.68 -4.99
C CYS A 15 -0.13 -12.15 -5.35
N GLU A 16 0.47 -12.43 -6.52
CA GLU A 16 0.81 -13.80 -6.95
C GLU A 16 1.81 -14.46 -5.99
N LYS A 17 2.84 -13.75 -5.52
CA LYS A 17 3.83 -14.27 -4.55
C LYS A 17 3.19 -14.71 -3.23
N VAL A 18 2.23 -13.93 -2.73
CA VAL A 18 1.57 -14.25 -1.45
C VAL A 18 0.35 -15.16 -1.62
N GLY A 19 -0.09 -15.41 -2.85
CA GLY A 19 -1.26 -16.23 -3.16
C GLY A 19 -2.60 -15.50 -3.00
N LEU A 20 -2.60 -14.17 -3.09
CA LEU A 20 -3.80 -13.34 -3.01
C LEU A 20 -4.46 -13.18 -4.38
N GLU A 21 -5.69 -13.64 -4.51
CA GLU A 21 -6.51 -13.43 -5.70
C GLU A 21 -7.39 -12.19 -5.52
N LEU A 22 -7.35 -11.30 -6.51
CA LEU A 22 -8.12 -10.06 -6.53
C LEU A 22 -8.84 -9.87 -7.88
N PRO A 23 -9.94 -9.09 -7.90
CA PRO A 23 -10.60 -8.74 -9.16
C PRO A 23 -9.68 -7.89 -10.04
N PRO A 24 -9.76 -8.02 -11.38
CA PRO A 24 -8.91 -7.29 -12.32
C PRO A 24 -8.93 -5.76 -12.14
N SER A 25 -10.05 -5.21 -11.67
CA SER A 25 -10.19 -3.77 -11.39
C SER A 25 -9.22 -3.24 -10.32
N MET A 26 -8.74 -4.10 -9.42
CA MET A 26 -7.75 -3.74 -8.40
C MET A 26 -6.30 -3.94 -8.86
N LEU A 27 -6.09 -4.44 -10.07
CA LEU A 27 -4.77 -4.81 -10.61
C LEU A 27 -4.43 -4.04 -11.90
N ASN A 28 -5.35 -3.22 -12.41
CA ASN A 28 -5.20 -2.52 -13.69
C ASN A 28 -5.23 -1.00 -13.51
N PRO A 29 -4.04 -0.32 -13.44
CA PRO A 29 -3.98 1.11 -13.29
C PRO A 29 -4.54 1.89 -14.48
N ASP A 30 -4.41 1.38 -15.71
CA ASP A 30 -4.92 2.06 -16.90
C ASP A 30 -6.46 2.11 -16.90
N ALA A 31 -7.11 1.02 -16.48
CA ALA A 31 -8.57 1.00 -16.32
C ALA A 31 -9.05 2.01 -15.26
N LEU A 32 -8.30 2.19 -14.16
CA LEU A 32 -8.64 3.20 -13.17
C LEU A 32 -8.47 4.62 -13.71
N VAL A 33 -7.47 4.88 -14.55
CA VAL A 33 -7.30 6.18 -15.23
C VAL A 33 -8.48 6.46 -16.18
N GLU A 34 -8.95 5.47 -16.94
CA GLU A 34 -10.12 5.60 -17.80
C GLU A 34 -11.38 5.94 -16.98
N GLU A 35 -11.60 5.23 -15.87
CA GLU A 35 -12.73 5.50 -14.95
C GLU A 35 -12.66 6.90 -14.31
N GLN A 36 -11.47 7.37 -13.94
CA GLN A 36 -11.25 8.74 -13.48
C GLN A 36 -11.69 9.78 -14.51
N LEU A 37 -11.26 9.60 -15.76
CA LEU A 37 -11.60 10.52 -16.87
C LEU A 37 -13.11 10.57 -17.11
N GLU A 38 -13.78 9.41 -17.11
CA GLU A 38 -15.22 9.32 -17.30
C GLU A 38 -16.00 9.95 -16.13
N SER A 39 -15.49 9.83 -14.92
CA SER A 39 -16.11 10.35 -13.70
C SER A 39 -15.73 11.80 -13.38
N GLY A 40 -14.81 12.41 -14.13
CA GLY A 40 -14.32 13.75 -13.88
C GLY A 40 -13.46 13.88 -12.62
N ILE A 41 -12.81 12.79 -12.19
CA ILE A 41 -11.85 12.78 -11.08
C ILE A 41 -10.49 13.21 -11.60
N ASP A 42 -9.90 14.21 -10.95
CA ASP A 42 -8.59 14.74 -11.35
C ASP A 42 -7.41 13.96 -10.77
N LEU A 43 -7.59 13.36 -9.56
CA LEU A 43 -6.53 12.66 -8.83
C LEU A 43 -7.13 11.59 -7.94
N SER A 44 -6.54 10.39 -7.90
CA SER A 44 -6.86 9.36 -6.89
C SER A 44 -5.69 9.10 -5.96
N ILE A 45 -5.99 9.00 -4.66
CA ILE A 45 -5.02 8.59 -3.65
C ILE A 45 -5.06 7.06 -3.53
N ILE A 46 -3.98 6.43 -3.97
CA ILE A 46 -3.86 4.97 -4.05
C ILE A 46 -3.27 4.43 -2.76
N SER A 47 -3.87 3.35 -2.27
CA SER A 47 -3.35 2.54 -1.16
C SER A 47 -3.67 1.07 -1.38
N GLY A 48 -2.94 0.17 -0.73
CA GLY A 48 -3.12 -1.26 -0.92
C GLY A 48 -2.75 -2.11 0.31
N PRO A 49 -3.35 -1.88 1.49
CA PRO A 49 -2.99 -2.63 2.69
C PRO A 49 -3.38 -4.11 2.63
N ARG A 50 -4.32 -4.50 1.76
CA ARG A 50 -4.85 -5.86 1.67
C ARG A 50 -3.79 -6.94 1.47
N VAL A 51 -2.74 -6.66 0.67
CA VAL A 51 -1.66 -7.62 0.44
C VAL A 51 -0.84 -7.87 1.72
N MET A 52 -0.65 -6.84 2.55
CA MET A 52 0.00 -6.96 3.85
C MET A 52 -0.79 -7.86 4.79
N ASP A 53 -2.08 -7.56 4.97
CA ASP A 53 -2.96 -8.34 5.85
C ASP A 53 -2.96 -9.81 5.46
N PHE A 54 -3.14 -10.10 4.17
CA PHE A 54 -3.18 -11.46 3.66
C PHE A 54 -1.84 -12.19 3.85
N ALA A 55 -0.71 -11.52 3.58
CA ALA A 55 0.61 -12.12 3.74
C ALA A 55 0.92 -12.46 5.21
N VAL A 56 0.53 -11.60 6.14
CA VAL A 56 0.70 -11.84 7.58
C VAL A 56 -0.20 -12.96 8.05
N GLU A 57 -1.50 -12.94 7.69
CA GLU A 57 -2.48 -13.96 8.09
C GLU A 57 -2.10 -15.38 7.65
N ASN A 58 -1.51 -15.54 6.46
CA ASN A 58 -1.13 -16.85 5.93
C ASN A 58 0.35 -17.19 6.08
N GLY A 59 1.15 -16.26 6.62
CA GLY A 59 2.60 -16.46 6.81
C GLY A 59 3.41 -16.64 5.52
N SER A 60 2.90 -16.18 4.37
CA SER A 60 3.51 -16.41 3.06
C SER A 60 4.76 -15.58 2.80
N MET A 61 4.86 -14.40 3.43
CA MET A 61 5.96 -13.47 3.21
C MET A 61 6.21 -12.60 4.44
N ASN A 62 7.46 -12.19 4.65
CA ASN A 62 7.82 -11.31 5.75
C ASN A 62 7.17 -9.91 5.56
N PRO A 63 6.56 -9.30 6.60
CA PRO A 63 5.91 -7.99 6.48
C PRO A 63 6.79 -6.87 5.94
N VAL A 64 8.09 -6.87 6.27
CA VAL A 64 9.04 -5.86 5.76
C VAL A 64 9.26 -6.02 4.26
N GLU A 65 9.37 -7.26 3.77
CA GLU A 65 9.50 -7.54 2.33
C GLU A 65 8.22 -7.13 1.57
N VAL A 66 7.05 -7.42 2.14
CA VAL A 66 5.76 -6.99 1.56
C VAL A 66 5.68 -5.46 1.47
N ALA A 67 6.06 -4.76 2.55
CA ALA A 67 6.08 -3.29 2.57
C ALA A 67 7.05 -2.73 1.53
N THR A 68 8.28 -3.29 1.46
CA THR A 68 9.30 -2.86 0.52
C THR A 68 8.83 -2.98 -0.92
N GLU A 69 8.32 -4.14 -1.31
CA GLU A 69 7.85 -4.38 -2.70
C GLU A 69 6.63 -3.50 -3.04
N TYR A 70 5.68 -3.34 -2.12
CA TYR A 70 4.53 -2.49 -2.36
C TYR A 70 4.90 -1.00 -2.44
N ASN A 71 5.78 -0.51 -1.56
CA ASN A 71 6.21 0.89 -1.56
C ASN A 71 6.99 1.24 -2.85
N ASP A 72 7.78 0.30 -3.37
CA ASP A 72 8.44 0.44 -4.67
C ASP A 72 7.40 0.47 -5.81
N PHE A 73 6.43 -0.44 -5.80
CA PHE A 73 5.34 -0.48 -6.79
C PHE A 73 4.53 0.82 -6.83
N VAL A 74 4.08 1.32 -5.68
CA VAL A 74 3.27 2.55 -5.65
C VAL A 74 4.07 3.77 -6.09
N THR A 75 5.37 3.77 -5.84
CA THR A 75 6.28 4.83 -6.34
C THR A 75 6.42 4.76 -7.87
N GLU A 76 6.62 3.58 -8.43
CA GLU A 76 6.65 3.37 -9.88
C GLU A 76 5.32 3.77 -10.53
N LEU A 77 4.20 3.41 -9.91
CA LEU A 77 2.86 3.78 -10.35
C LEU A 77 2.69 5.31 -10.44
N MET A 78 3.12 6.05 -9.41
CA MET A 78 3.08 7.51 -9.41
C MET A 78 3.97 8.13 -10.49
N LEU A 79 5.14 7.54 -10.76
CA LEU A 79 6.04 8.02 -11.82
C LEU A 79 5.46 7.82 -13.22
N ASN A 80 4.78 6.69 -13.43
CA ASN A 80 4.18 6.35 -14.72
C ASN A 80 2.86 7.10 -14.99
N HIS A 81 2.14 7.51 -13.93
CA HIS A 81 0.83 8.17 -13.99
C HIS A 81 0.81 9.48 -13.18
N GLN A 82 1.80 10.35 -13.38
CA GLN A 82 2.09 11.53 -12.54
C GLN A 82 0.91 12.50 -12.31
N SER A 83 -0.03 12.57 -13.25
CA SER A 83 -1.20 13.46 -13.12
C SER A 83 -2.45 12.78 -12.56
N SER A 84 -2.44 11.46 -12.46
CA SER A 84 -3.63 10.68 -12.08
C SER A 84 -3.54 10.11 -10.66
N PHE A 85 -2.35 9.81 -10.17
CA PHE A 85 -2.19 9.12 -8.89
C PHE A 85 -1.27 9.85 -7.92
N ALA A 86 -1.68 9.88 -6.65
CA ALA A 86 -0.83 10.06 -5.48
C ALA A 86 -0.88 8.76 -4.65
N GLY A 87 0.25 8.30 -4.14
CA GLY A 87 0.33 7.01 -3.45
C GLY A 87 0.66 7.15 -1.97
N LEU A 88 0.06 6.27 -1.18
CA LEU A 88 0.44 6.00 0.19
C LEU A 88 1.15 4.64 0.24
N GLY A 89 2.24 4.58 0.98
CA GLY A 89 2.90 3.32 1.30
C GLY A 89 2.06 2.47 2.25
N ILE A 90 2.52 1.25 2.47
CA ILE A 90 1.98 0.37 3.52
C ILE A 90 3.05 0.08 4.55
N ALA A 91 2.63 -0.15 5.79
CA ALA A 91 3.50 -0.59 6.87
C ALA A 91 2.75 -1.52 7.82
N TYR A 92 3.51 -2.32 8.58
CA TYR A 92 2.99 -3.25 9.56
C TYR A 92 3.39 -2.80 10.97
N PRO A 93 2.43 -2.36 11.82
CA PRO A 93 2.75 -1.68 13.09
C PRO A 93 3.26 -2.61 14.19
N PHE A 94 3.29 -3.91 13.97
CA PHE A 94 3.76 -4.92 14.92
C PHE A 94 5.10 -5.54 14.54
N ALA A 95 5.78 -4.96 13.52
CA ALA A 95 7.12 -5.37 13.11
C ALA A 95 8.21 -4.70 13.98
N ASP A 96 9.44 -5.11 13.72
CA ASP A 96 10.62 -4.61 14.39
C ASP A 96 11.22 -3.34 13.75
N ASP A 97 12.43 -2.97 14.18
CA ASP A 97 13.17 -1.82 13.67
C ASP A 97 13.41 -1.84 12.14
N LEU A 98 13.32 -3.01 11.49
CA LEU A 98 13.46 -3.11 10.03
C LEU A 98 12.29 -2.44 9.30
N MET A 99 11.08 -2.54 9.86
CA MET A 99 9.93 -1.83 9.32
C MET A 99 10.09 -0.30 9.44
N LEU A 100 10.61 0.18 10.56
CA LEU A 100 10.88 1.62 10.74
C LEU A 100 11.92 2.13 9.73
N ARG A 101 12.94 1.32 9.43
CA ARG A 101 13.94 1.65 8.38
C ARG A 101 13.30 1.66 6.99
N GLU A 102 12.42 0.72 6.69
CA GLU A 102 11.70 0.71 5.42
C GLU A 102 10.80 1.95 5.29
N MET A 103 10.10 2.34 6.35
CA MET A 103 9.31 3.58 6.34
C MET A 103 10.19 4.81 6.13
N GLU A 104 11.36 4.87 6.78
CA GLU A 104 12.34 5.94 6.58
C GLU A 104 12.82 5.98 5.12
N ARG A 105 13.15 4.83 4.52
CA ARG A 105 13.51 4.70 3.11
C ARG A 105 12.38 5.22 2.20
N ALA A 106 11.16 4.76 2.44
CA ALA A 106 10.00 5.13 1.66
C ALA A 106 9.74 6.65 1.65
N VAL A 107 9.95 7.32 2.79
CA VAL A 107 9.81 8.77 2.88
C VAL A 107 11.01 9.51 2.24
N LYS A 108 12.25 9.10 2.56
CA LYS A 108 13.45 9.85 2.18
C LYS A 108 13.91 9.59 0.75
N GLU A 109 13.78 8.34 0.29
CA GLU A 109 14.30 7.92 -1.01
C GLU A 109 13.19 7.82 -2.07
N LEU A 110 12.01 7.28 -1.70
CA LEU A 110 10.87 7.14 -2.61
C LEU A 110 9.95 8.36 -2.62
N GLY A 111 10.03 9.25 -1.63
CA GLY A 111 9.24 10.47 -1.55
C GLY A 111 7.78 10.25 -1.16
N LEU A 112 7.43 9.11 -0.59
CA LEU A 112 6.08 8.84 -0.10
C LEU A 112 5.73 9.80 1.06
N ARG A 113 4.46 10.22 1.12
CA ARG A 113 3.98 11.24 2.05
C ARG A 113 3.23 10.68 3.25
N GLY A 114 2.99 9.38 3.28
CA GLY A 114 2.28 8.72 4.37
C GLY A 114 2.11 7.23 4.11
N PHE A 115 1.52 6.57 5.09
CA PHE A 115 1.29 5.12 5.07
C PHE A 115 -0.14 4.79 5.44
N VAL A 116 -0.63 3.70 4.89
CA VAL A 116 -1.83 3.02 5.37
C VAL A 116 -1.40 1.81 6.17
N ILE A 117 -2.01 1.66 7.33
CA ILE A 117 -1.83 0.51 8.21
C ILE A 117 -3.20 -0.09 8.53
N SER A 118 -3.25 -1.39 8.71
CA SER A 118 -4.44 -2.05 9.23
C SER A 118 -4.61 -1.78 10.73
N PRO A 119 -5.81 -1.45 11.20
CA PRO A 119 -6.05 -1.14 12.61
C PRO A 119 -5.95 -2.36 13.51
N THR A 120 -6.00 -3.55 12.91
CA THR A 120 -5.90 -4.84 13.60
C THR A 120 -5.11 -5.84 12.77
N CYS A 121 -4.35 -6.71 13.42
CA CYS A 121 -3.72 -7.85 12.78
C CYS A 121 -3.56 -8.99 13.81
N GLU A 122 -3.90 -10.21 13.42
CA GLU A 122 -3.80 -11.41 14.26
C GLU A 122 -4.45 -11.26 15.67
N GLY A 123 -5.54 -10.47 15.75
CA GLY A 123 -6.24 -10.19 17.01
C GLY A 123 -5.62 -9.10 17.89
N GLU A 124 -4.51 -8.52 17.47
CA GLU A 124 -3.91 -7.34 18.12
C GLU A 124 -4.45 -6.05 17.47
N PHE A 125 -4.66 -5.03 18.28
CA PHE A 125 -5.06 -3.70 17.82
C PHE A 125 -3.88 -2.73 17.92
N ILE A 126 -3.92 -1.64 17.16
CA ILE A 126 -2.85 -0.62 17.14
C ILE A 126 -2.65 0.12 18.49
N ASP A 127 -3.57 0.00 19.43
CA ASP A 127 -3.43 0.47 20.80
C ASP A 127 -2.73 -0.54 21.73
N SER A 128 -2.35 -1.71 21.21
CA SER A 128 -1.54 -2.70 21.93
C SER A 128 -0.16 -2.15 22.28
N PRO A 129 0.39 -2.51 23.45
CA PRO A 129 1.78 -2.19 23.79
C PRO A 129 2.82 -2.63 22.75
N LYS A 130 2.51 -3.65 21.95
CA LYS A 130 3.39 -4.12 20.86
C LYS A 130 3.52 -3.13 19.72
N ALA A 131 2.50 -2.31 19.49
CA ALA A 131 2.52 -1.29 18.44
C ALA A 131 3.17 0.03 18.90
N LEU A 132 3.36 0.26 20.20
CA LEU A 132 3.91 1.52 20.73
C LEU A 132 5.24 1.96 20.10
N PRO A 133 6.20 1.06 19.81
CA PRO A 133 7.47 1.47 19.18
C PRO A 133 7.31 2.04 17.75
N PHE A 134 6.18 1.77 17.10
CA PHE A 134 5.87 2.23 15.76
C PHE A 134 5.41 3.71 15.74
N PHE A 135 4.79 4.19 16.82
CA PHE A 135 4.26 5.54 16.95
C PHE A 135 5.18 6.44 17.79
#